data_79071478d7695bcca2a5efeeab8c18a3
#
_entry.id   79071478d7695bcca2a5efeeab8c18a3
#
_cell.length_a   1.000
_cell.length_b   1.000
_cell.length_c   1.000
_cell.angle_alpha   90.00
_cell.angle_beta   90.00
_cell.angle_gamma   90.00
#
_symmetry.space_group_name_H-M   'P 1'
#
loop_
_entity.id
_entity.type
_entity.pdbx_description
1 polymer ?
#
loop_
_entity_poly.entity_id
_entity_poly.type
_entity_poly.pdbx_seq_one_letter_code
_entity_poly.pdbx_strand_id
1 'polypeptide(L)'
;LAGLGQFVSENLLIKGAELKDVYIKGYASPEGDFNYNKSLAQRRTQTLSNYISSQYPALKKAPVYRTEGVGEDWEGLKAAVSGSTLSNKDKILFIIEHNSNDTERESAIRELDNDKTYHILLEEFYPALRRTTFSLSFDVRPYTSEELPGVFETKPECLSLYEMYQLAGLYASRGENPLPVYKKAYEQFPGDIVAVLNYANALLKYGKDADGALQVLEVVREDSRVLFPMAIAYDMKGDWRKAEKLLEEAAAR
;
A
#
# COMPACT_ATOMS: atom_id res chain seq x y z
N LEU A 1 -6.46 14.86 12.68
CA LEU A 1 -5.92 14.02 13.77
C LEU A 1 -6.78 12.78 14.06
N ALA A 2 -8.09 12.75 13.68
CA ALA A 2 -8.95 11.60 13.97
C ALA A 2 -8.45 10.27 13.36
N GLY A 3 -7.92 10.28 12.14
CA GLY A 3 -7.35 9.08 11.50
C GLY A 3 -5.97 8.66 12.03
N LEU A 4 -5.25 9.54 12.74
CA LEU A 4 -3.92 9.22 13.26
C LEU A 4 -3.99 8.16 14.36
N GLY A 5 -4.99 8.25 15.25
CA GLY A 5 -5.18 7.27 16.32
C GLY A 5 -5.45 5.87 15.81
N GLN A 6 -6.33 5.75 14.84
CA GLN A 6 -6.62 4.49 14.18
C GLN A 6 -5.40 3.94 13.47
N PHE A 7 -4.72 4.75 12.65
CA PHE A 7 -3.48 4.38 11.95
C PHE A 7 -2.40 3.85 12.90
N VAL A 8 -2.16 4.57 14.02
CA VAL A 8 -1.14 4.16 15.01
C VAL A 8 -1.55 2.86 15.69
N SER A 9 -2.81 2.73 16.13
CA SER A 9 -3.28 1.51 16.80
C SER A 9 -3.22 0.29 15.88
N GLU A 10 -3.66 0.42 14.64
CA GLU A 10 -3.64 -0.67 13.66
C GLU A 10 -2.22 -1.16 13.38
N ASN A 11 -1.26 -0.25 13.24
CA ASN A 11 0.12 -0.60 12.90
C ASN A 11 0.96 -1.06 14.10
N LEU A 12 0.75 -0.51 15.30
CA LEU A 12 1.44 -0.97 16.51
C LEU A 12 0.94 -2.33 17.01
N LEU A 13 -0.26 -2.76 16.59
CA LEU A 13 -0.85 -4.05 16.98
C LEU A 13 -0.51 -5.20 16.03
N ILE A 14 0.24 -4.94 14.94
CA ILE A 14 0.72 -6.01 14.05
C ILE A 14 1.72 -6.84 14.84
N LYS A 15 1.32 -8.07 15.19
CA LYS A 15 2.20 -9.01 15.91
C LYS A 15 3.42 -9.32 15.04
N GLY A 16 4.61 -9.12 15.59
CA GLY A 16 5.86 -9.30 14.86
C GLY A 16 6.37 -8.07 14.11
N ALA A 17 5.61 -6.95 14.10
CA ALA A 17 6.12 -5.68 13.61
C ALA A 17 6.99 -5.01 14.69
N GLU A 18 8.20 -4.64 14.31
CA GLU A 18 9.15 -3.89 15.13
C GLU A 18 9.25 -2.46 14.61
N LEU A 19 8.83 -1.48 15.43
CA LEU A 19 8.91 -0.08 15.04
C LEU A 19 10.38 0.33 14.89
N LYS A 20 10.75 0.86 13.72
CA LYS A 20 12.10 1.35 13.41
C LYS A 20 12.20 2.86 13.45
N ASP A 21 11.36 3.53 12.68
CA ASP A 21 11.44 4.97 12.52
C ASP A 21 10.09 5.63 12.79
N VAL A 22 10.16 6.78 13.45
CA VAL A 22 9.11 7.78 13.51
C VAL A 22 9.66 9.05 12.90
N TYR A 23 9.02 9.55 11.84
CA TYR A 23 9.44 10.77 11.19
C TYR A 23 8.29 11.77 11.05
N ILE A 24 8.49 12.97 11.57
CA ILE A 24 7.51 14.05 11.56
C ILE A 24 8.11 15.25 10.83
N LYS A 25 7.48 15.67 9.75
CA LYS A 25 7.88 16.84 8.97
C LYS A 25 6.79 17.89 8.98
N GLY A 26 7.17 19.12 9.29
CA GLY A 26 6.30 20.29 9.20
C GLY A 26 6.65 21.14 7.99
N TYR A 27 5.64 21.72 7.38
CA TYR A 27 5.77 22.55 6.19
C TYR A 27 5.03 23.87 6.36
N ALA A 28 5.51 24.89 5.65
CA ALA A 28 4.85 26.15 5.41
C ALA A 28 4.56 26.30 3.92
N SER A 29 3.63 27.16 3.56
CA SER A 29 3.41 27.55 2.16
C SER A 29 4.52 28.48 1.69
N PRO A 30 4.84 28.47 0.37
CA PRO A 30 5.88 29.31 -0.21
C PRO A 30 5.43 30.78 -0.34
N GLU A 31 5.28 31.45 0.78
CA GLU A 31 4.86 32.86 0.85
C GLU A 31 5.53 33.60 2.01
N GLY A 32 6.09 34.75 1.72
CA GLY A 32 6.65 35.64 2.74
C GLY A 32 8.08 35.28 3.17
N ASP A 33 8.42 35.59 4.42
CA ASP A 33 9.81 35.46 4.90
C ASP A 33 10.22 34.01 5.13
N PHE A 34 11.29 33.59 4.49
CA PHE A 34 11.84 32.24 4.58
C PHE A 34 12.15 31.81 6.02
N ASN A 35 12.79 32.69 6.83
CA ASN A 35 13.16 32.34 8.20
C ASN A 35 11.94 32.21 9.10
N TYR A 36 10.92 33.05 8.87
CA TYR A 36 9.64 32.94 9.55
C TYR A 36 8.97 31.59 9.20
N ASN A 37 8.91 31.23 7.92
CA ASN A 37 8.34 29.98 7.44
C ASN A 37 9.08 28.75 7.97
N LYS A 38 10.40 28.79 8.02
CA LYS A 38 11.24 27.76 8.63
C LYS A 38 10.90 27.57 10.12
N SER A 39 10.81 28.68 10.86
CA SER A 39 10.42 28.68 12.27
C SER A 39 8.98 28.20 12.48
N LEU A 40 8.04 28.59 11.62
CA LEU A 40 6.65 28.16 11.67
C LEU A 40 6.52 26.66 11.42
N ALA A 41 7.22 26.12 10.42
CA ALA A 41 7.28 24.69 10.14
C ALA A 41 7.83 23.91 11.35
N GLN A 42 8.90 24.41 11.97
CA GLN A 42 9.47 23.80 13.18
C GLN A 42 8.48 23.78 14.35
N ARG A 43 7.75 24.87 14.62
CA ARG A 43 6.72 24.92 15.65
C ARG A 43 5.59 23.94 15.40
N ARG A 44 5.11 23.81 14.14
CA ARG A 44 4.07 22.83 13.75
C ARG A 44 4.54 21.40 14.01
N THR A 45 5.78 21.10 13.62
CA THR A 45 6.40 19.78 13.86
C THR A 45 6.46 19.47 15.34
N GLN A 46 6.92 20.44 16.17
CA GLN A 46 7.04 20.26 17.61
C GLN A 46 5.66 20.06 18.28
N THR A 47 4.64 20.79 17.83
CA THR A 47 3.26 20.63 18.33
C THR A 47 2.73 19.22 18.07
N LEU A 48 2.90 18.70 16.85
CA LEU A 48 2.48 17.34 16.53
C LEU A 48 3.31 16.29 17.28
N SER A 49 4.62 16.48 17.38
CA SER A 49 5.52 15.61 18.15
C SER A 49 5.12 15.51 19.62
N ASN A 50 4.80 16.63 20.25
CA ASN A 50 4.34 16.67 21.64
C ASN A 50 3.00 15.94 21.80
N TYR A 51 2.06 16.17 20.90
CA TYR A 51 0.77 15.47 20.89
C TYR A 51 0.96 13.95 20.75
N ILE A 52 1.71 13.50 19.73
CA ILE A 52 1.99 12.07 19.51
C ILE A 52 2.66 11.46 20.73
N SER A 53 3.64 12.14 21.30
CA SER A 53 4.39 11.67 22.46
C SER A 53 3.53 11.50 23.71
N SER A 54 2.50 12.34 23.85
CA SER A 54 1.58 12.26 24.98
C SER A 54 0.50 11.18 24.79
N GLN A 55 -0.02 11.05 23.58
CA GLN A 55 -1.08 10.09 23.28
C GLN A 55 -0.54 8.68 23.02
N TYR A 56 0.65 8.56 22.45
CA TYR A 56 1.26 7.30 22.02
C TYR A 56 2.71 7.16 22.50
N PRO A 57 2.95 7.01 23.82
CA PRO A 57 4.31 6.96 24.39
C PRO A 57 5.19 5.84 23.80
N ALA A 58 4.57 4.76 23.30
CA ALA A 58 5.26 3.66 22.64
C ALA A 58 6.06 4.11 21.41
N LEU A 59 5.60 5.13 20.69
CA LEU A 59 6.28 5.64 19.50
C LEU A 59 7.62 6.33 19.83
N LYS A 60 7.78 6.86 21.05
CA LYS A 60 9.06 7.42 21.50
C LYS A 60 10.17 6.37 21.66
N LYS A 61 9.79 5.10 21.75
CA LYS A 61 10.74 3.99 21.87
C LYS A 61 11.34 3.54 20.53
N ALA A 62 10.91 4.16 19.42
CA ALA A 62 11.49 3.90 18.12
C ALA A 62 13.02 4.14 18.16
N PRO A 63 13.84 3.26 17.58
CA PRO A 63 15.29 3.46 17.46
C PRO A 63 15.64 4.80 16.83
N VAL A 64 14.81 5.26 15.90
CA VAL A 64 14.95 6.56 15.24
C VAL A 64 13.66 7.35 15.41
N TYR A 65 13.73 8.47 16.11
CA TYR A 65 12.64 9.44 16.25
C TYR A 65 13.12 10.79 15.72
N ARG A 66 12.62 11.20 14.56
CA ARG A 66 13.06 12.42 13.88
C ARG A 66 11.93 13.43 13.73
N THR A 67 12.29 14.69 13.93
CA THR A 67 11.41 15.81 13.67
C THR A 67 12.14 16.83 12.79
N GLU A 68 11.48 17.35 11.77
CA GLU A 68 12.07 18.29 10.84
C GLU A 68 11.05 19.37 10.45
N GLY A 69 11.39 20.63 10.72
CA GLY A 69 10.72 21.77 10.11
C GLY A 69 11.33 22.02 8.73
N VAL A 70 10.72 21.55 7.67
CA VAL A 70 11.24 21.68 6.30
C VAL A 70 11.30 23.14 5.87
N GLY A 71 10.30 23.95 6.26
CA GLY A 71 10.11 25.31 5.76
C GLY A 71 9.08 25.29 4.64
N GLU A 72 9.35 25.96 3.54
CA GLU A 72 8.45 26.08 2.40
C GLU A 72 8.31 24.77 1.61
N ASP A 73 7.07 24.39 1.29
CA ASP A 73 6.74 23.12 0.62
C ASP A 73 6.75 23.28 -0.91
N TRP A 74 7.90 23.61 -1.48
CA TRP A 74 8.08 23.76 -2.93
C TRP A 74 7.82 22.45 -3.68
N GLU A 75 8.20 21.31 -3.12
CA GLU A 75 7.91 20.01 -3.72
C GLU A 75 6.40 19.69 -3.71
N GLY A 76 5.71 20.03 -2.63
CA GLY A 76 4.25 19.93 -2.57
C GLY A 76 3.55 20.85 -3.57
N LEU A 77 4.04 22.07 -3.73
CA LEU A 77 3.55 23.00 -4.75
C LEU A 77 3.77 22.43 -6.15
N LYS A 78 4.97 21.94 -6.45
CA LYS A 78 5.30 21.32 -7.73
C LYS A 78 4.35 20.16 -8.05
N ALA A 79 4.12 19.29 -7.11
CA ALA A 79 3.20 18.15 -7.27
C ALA A 79 1.75 18.60 -7.53
N ALA A 80 1.26 19.58 -6.76
CA ALA A 80 -0.09 20.11 -6.92
C ALA A 80 -0.29 20.81 -8.26
N VAL A 81 0.66 21.66 -8.68
CA VAL A 81 0.61 22.35 -9.96
C VAL A 81 0.72 21.37 -11.12
N SER A 82 1.54 20.32 -11.02
CA SER A 82 1.68 19.30 -12.06
C SER A 82 0.35 18.60 -12.36
N GLY A 83 -0.50 18.36 -11.36
CA GLY A 83 -1.83 17.77 -11.50
C GLY A 83 -2.93 18.75 -11.90
N SER A 84 -2.64 20.05 -12.01
CA SER A 84 -3.64 21.10 -12.22
C SER A 84 -3.88 21.45 -13.70
N THR A 85 -4.92 22.26 -13.92
CA THR A 85 -5.28 22.84 -15.24
C THR A 85 -4.87 24.31 -15.36
N LEU A 86 -3.95 24.81 -14.51
CA LEU A 86 -3.49 26.19 -14.55
C LEU A 86 -2.87 26.52 -15.92
N SER A 87 -3.23 27.67 -16.47
CA SER A 87 -2.70 28.15 -17.77
C SER A 87 -1.18 28.39 -17.76
N ASN A 88 -0.63 28.81 -16.61
CA ASN A 88 0.80 29.04 -16.41
C ASN A 88 1.55 27.87 -15.77
N LYS A 89 0.95 26.67 -15.73
CA LYS A 89 1.51 25.47 -15.14
C LYS A 89 2.98 25.24 -15.51
N ASP A 90 3.29 25.21 -16.80
CA ASP A 90 4.63 24.90 -17.27
C ASP A 90 5.65 25.96 -16.86
N LYS A 91 5.24 27.25 -16.82
CA LYS A 91 6.10 28.32 -16.33
C LYS A 91 6.39 28.23 -14.85
N ILE A 92 5.36 27.88 -14.04
CA ILE A 92 5.54 27.71 -12.60
C ILE A 92 6.49 26.53 -12.32
N LEU A 93 6.28 25.38 -13.00
CA LEU A 93 7.16 24.23 -12.88
C LEU A 93 8.60 24.55 -13.27
N PHE A 94 8.79 25.29 -14.37
CA PHE A 94 10.11 25.74 -14.79
C PHE A 94 10.77 26.63 -13.73
N ILE A 95 10.04 27.59 -13.15
CA ILE A 95 10.56 28.47 -12.09
C ILE A 95 11.00 27.65 -10.86
N ILE A 96 10.18 26.69 -10.42
CA ILE A 96 10.51 25.84 -9.27
C ILE A 96 11.76 25.01 -9.52
N GLU A 97 11.94 24.49 -10.73
CA GLU A 97 13.06 23.60 -11.08
C GLU A 97 14.38 24.34 -11.32
N HIS A 98 14.33 25.55 -11.87
CA HIS A 98 15.53 26.25 -12.33
C HIS A 98 16.03 27.35 -11.38
N ASN A 99 15.26 27.73 -10.37
CA ASN A 99 15.71 28.61 -9.31
C ASN A 99 16.05 27.81 -8.05
N SER A 100 17.23 28.04 -7.51
CA SER A 100 17.69 27.36 -6.28
C SER A 100 17.32 28.10 -4.99
N ASN A 101 16.92 29.36 -5.11
CA ASN A 101 16.62 30.26 -4.00
C ASN A 101 15.11 30.49 -3.89
N ASP A 102 14.55 30.26 -2.70
CA ASP A 102 13.11 30.36 -2.46
C ASP A 102 12.57 31.78 -2.70
N THR A 103 13.33 32.83 -2.34
CA THR A 103 12.94 34.21 -2.61
C THR A 103 12.90 34.53 -4.10
N GLU A 104 13.84 33.99 -4.89
CA GLU A 104 13.83 34.12 -6.35
C GLU A 104 12.65 33.40 -6.99
N ARG A 105 12.32 32.20 -6.49
CA ARG A 105 11.12 31.46 -6.92
C ARG A 105 9.85 32.26 -6.69
N GLU A 106 9.67 32.79 -5.47
CA GLU A 106 8.50 33.60 -5.14
C GLU A 106 8.41 34.84 -6.01
N SER A 107 9.51 35.59 -6.15
CA SER A 107 9.55 36.79 -7.00
C SER A 107 9.20 36.48 -8.46
N ALA A 108 9.79 35.44 -9.04
CA ALA A 108 9.50 35.04 -10.40
C ALA A 108 8.05 34.61 -10.64
N ILE A 109 7.43 33.93 -9.62
CA ILE A 109 6.03 33.59 -9.72
C ILE A 109 5.11 34.81 -9.61
N ARG A 110 5.47 35.81 -8.80
CA ARG A 110 4.75 37.10 -8.71
C ARG A 110 4.79 37.90 -10.03
N GLU A 111 5.86 37.80 -10.76
CA GLU A 111 5.99 38.45 -12.08
C GLU A 111 5.08 37.83 -13.16
N LEU A 112 4.57 36.60 -12.93
CA LEU A 112 3.62 35.98 -13.85
C LEU A 112 2.27 36.69 -13.83
N ASP A 113 1.84 37.20 -15.01
CA ASP A 113 0.54 37.82 -15.22
C ASP A 113 0.21 38.97 -14.24
N ASN A 114 1.20 39.75 -13.83
CA ASN A 114 1.05 40.81 -12.84
C ASN A 114 0.35 40.33 -11.56
N ASP A 115 0.98 39.43 -10.83
CA ASP A 115 0.52 38.79 -9.59
C ASP A 115 -0.75 37.90 -9.70
N LYS A 116 -1.44 37.83 -10.83
CA LYS A 116 -2.68 37.04 -10.94
C LYS A 116 -2.45 35.54 -10.65
N THR A 117 -1.39 35.01 -11.23
CA THR A 117 -1.01 33.59 -10.99
C THR A 117 -0.68 33.34 -9.51
N TYR A 118 0.06 34.27 -8.88
CA TYR A 118 0.39 34.19 -7.46
C TYR A 118 -0.85 34.21 -6.58
N HIS A 119 -1.85 35.06 -6.87
CA HIS A 119 -3.11 35.08 -6.12
C HIS A 119 -3.89 33.78 -6.23
N ILE A 120 -3.92 33.13 -7.40
CA ILE A 120 -4.55 31.82 -7.56
C ILE A 120 -3.82 30.77 -6.70
N LEU A 121 -2.47 30.79 -6.72
CA LEU A 121 -1.70 29.87 -5.87
C LEU A 121 -1.97 30.10 -4.39
N LEU A 122 -2.06 31.35 -3.96
CA LEU A 122 -2.32 31.74 -2.57
C LEU A 122 -3.66 31.24 -2.07
N GLU A 123 -4.70 31.30 -2.89
CA GLU A 123 -6.07 30.96 -2.51
C GLU A 123 -6.36 29.47 -2.66
N GLU A 124 -5.90 28.84 -3.74
CA GLU A 124 -6.31 27.49 -4.10
C GLU A 124 -5.28 26.41 -3.71
N PHE A 125 -3.98 26.73 -3.74
CA PHE A 125 -2.91 25.73 -3.55
C PHE A 125 -2.22 25.83 -2.19
N TYR A 126 -1.84 27.01 -1.76
CA TYR A 126 -1.05 27.24 -0.56
C TYR A 126 -1.70 26.75 0.74
N PRO A 127 -3.04 26.80 0.94
CA PRO A 127 -3.65 26.25 2.14
C PRO A 127 -3.34 24.78 2.39
N ALA A 128 -3.28 23.96 1.34
CA ALA A 128 -2.96 22.54 1.42
C ALA A 128 -1.47 22.26 1.74
N LEU A 129 -0.59 23.21 1.47
CA LEU A 129 0.86 23.10 1.75
C LEU A 129 1.21 23.40 3.22
N ARG A 130 0.29 24.02 3.97
CA ARG A 130 0.44 24.31 5.41
C ARG A 130 0.15 23.05 6.23
N ARG A 131 0.98 22.05 6.08
CA ARG A 131 0.73 20.68 6.59
C ARG A 131 1.85 20.18 7.51
N THR A 132 1.55 19.13 8.23
CA THR A 132 2.54 18.31 8.92
C THR A 132 2.31 16.86 8.51
N THR A 133 3.36 16.17 8.10
CA THR A 133 3.32 14.76 7.74
C THR A 133 3.87 13.92 8.88
N PHE A 134 3.36 12.71 8.99
CA PHE A 134 3.77 11.71 9.95
C PHE A 134 3.96 10.39 9.22
N SER A 135 5.11 9.76 9.42
CA SER A 135 5.41 8.44 8.86
C SER A 135 5.99 7.51 9.92
N LEU A 136 5.65 6.23 9.81
CA LEU A 136 6.16 5.14 10.60
C LEU A 136 6.81 4.12 9.69
N SER A 137 7.98 3.61 10.07
CA SER A 137 8.61 2.47 9.43
C SER A 137 8.68 1.31 10.40
N PHE A 138 8.35 0.11 9.91
CA PHE A 138 8.39 -1.12 10.68
C PHE A 138 9.23 -2.16 9.96
N ASP A 139 10.01 -2.93 10.71
CA ASP A 139 10.46 -4.24 10.26
C ASP A 139 9.38 -5.25 10.61
N VAL A 140 8.94 -6.03 9.63
CA VAL A 140 7.97 -7.10 9.84
C VAL A 140 8.69 -8.42 9.64
N ARG A 141 8.85 -9.19 10.71
CA ARG A 141 9.36 -10.55 10.58
C ARG A 141 8.26 -11.48 10.06
N PRO A 142 8.62 -12.50 9.30
CA PRO A 142 7.67 -13.57 8.98
C PRO A 142 7.08 -14.21 10.24
N TYR A 143 5.84 -14.63 10.17
CA TYR A 143 5.22 -15.41 11.25
C TYR A 143 5.84 -16.81 11.34
N THR A 144 6.02 -17.31 12.57
CA THR A 144 6.45 -18.69 12.77
C THR A 144 5.29 -19.67 12.50
N SER A 145 5.62 -20.94 12.24
CA SER A 145 4.60 -21.96 11.99
C SER A 145 3.60 -22.14 13.13
N GLU A 146 3.99 -21.80 14.36
CA GLU A 146 3.12 -21.84 15.54
C GLU A 146 2.16 -20.63 15.59
N GLU A 147 2.57 -19.51 15.02
CA GLU A 147 1.78 -18.27 15.00
C GLU A 147 0.75 -18.26 13.87
N LEU A 148 1.08 -18.87 12.72
CA LEU A 148 0.26 -18.82 11.51
C LEU A 148 -1.22 -19.19 11.74
N PRO A 149 -1.58 -20.27 12.47
CA PRO A 149 -3.00 -20.61 12.71
C PRO A 149 -3.75 -19.48 13.42
N GLY A 150 -3.18 -18.94 14.50
CA GLY A 150 -3.83 -17.87 15.28
C GLY A 150 -3.96 -16.56 14.51
N VAL A 151 -2.99 -16.24 13.63
CA VAL A 151 -3.09 -15.06 12.75
C VAL A 151 -4.17 -15.29 11.69
N PHE A 152 -4.23 -16.47 11.11
CA PHE A 152 -5.25 -16.81 10.12
C PHE A 152 -6.68 -16.71 10.67
N GLU A 153 -6.90 -17.11 11.91
CA GLU A 153 -8.21 -17.03 12.57
C GLU A 153 -8.63 -15.60 12.91
N THR A 154 -7.67 -14.73 13.26
CA THR A 154 -7.97 -13.41 13.81
C THR A 154 -7.76 -12.27 12.82
N LYS A 155 -6.72 -12.36 11.99
CA LYS A 155 -6.27 -11.30 11.05
C LYS A 155 -5.64 -11.90 9.78
N PRO A 156 -6.39 -12.70 9.02
CA PRO A 156 -5.84 -13.37 7.82
C PRO A 156 -5.27 -12.39 6.79
N GLU A 157 -5.76 -11.14 6.77
CA GLU A 157 -5.25 -10.07 5.90
C GLU A 157 -3.80 -9.67 6.18
N CYS A 158 -3.26 -10.03 7.35
CA CYS A 158 -1.86 -9.79 7.70
C CYS A 158 -0.91 -10.86 7.13
N LEU A 159 -1.44 -11.96 6.59
CA LEU A 159 -0.63 -13.03 6.01
C LEU A 159 -0.30 -12.74 4.55
N SER A 160 0.98 -12.88 4.20
CA SER A 160 1.41 -12.94 2.81
C SER A 160 0.93 -14.23 2.15
N LEU A 161 0.89 -14.25 0.81
CA LEU A 161 0.53 -15.44 0.04
C LEU A 161 1.43 -16.63 0.39
N TYR A 162 2.73 -16.38 0.59
CA TYR A 162 3.69 -17.41 0.99
C TYR A 162 3.37 -18.02 2.37
N GLU A 163 3.04 -17.19 3.36
CA GLU A 163 2.67 -17.64 4.71
C GLU A 163 1.35 -18.42 4.70
N MET A 164 0.38 -18.04 3.86
CA MET A 164 -0.81 -18.83 3.66
C MET A 164 -0.49 -20.23 3.11
N TYR A 165 0.45 -20.35 2.17
CA TYR A 165 0.85 -21.65 1.65
C TYR A 165 1.64 -22.47 2.68
N GLN A 166 2.45 -21.85 3.52
CA GLN A 166 3.07 -22.53 4.65
C GLN A 166 2.01 -23.09 5.62
N LEU A 167 0.99 -22.28 5.93
CA LEU A 167 -0.13 -22.73 6.79
C LEU A 167 -0.92 -23.86 6.15
N ALA A 168 -1.25 -23.77 4.86
CA ALA A 168 -1.92 -24.84 4.13
C ALA A 168 -1.12 -26.14 4.15
N GLY A 169 0.19 -26.06 3.98
CA GLY A 169 1.11 -27.20 4.12
C GLY A 169 1.12 -27.79 5.54
N LEU A 170 1.12 -26.91 6.56
CA LEU A 170 1.05 -27.32 7.95
C LEU A 170 -0.25 -28.10 8.25
N TYR A 171 -1.41 -27.59 7.81
CA TYR A 171 -2.69 -28.27 7.97
C TYR A 171 -2.71 -29.63 7.26
N ALA A 172 -2.25 -29.65 6.00
CA ALA A 172 -2.17 -30.91 5.25
C ALA A 172 -1.26 -31.96 5.94
N SER A 173 -0.13 -31.55 6.51
CA SER A 173 0.80 -32.45 7.22
C SER A 173 0.20 -33.02 8.52
N ARG A 174 -0.76 -32.31 9.11
CA ARG A 174 -1.50 -32.75 10.32
C ARG A 174 -2.76 -33.53 9.98
N GLY A 175 -3.07 -33.74 8.70
CA GLY A 175 -4.30 -34.35 8.25
C GLY A 175 -5.54 -33.45 8.39
N GLU A 176 -5.32 -32.16 8.63
CA GLU A 176 -6.36 -31.14 8.68
C GLU A 176 -6.70 -30.66 7.27
N ASN A 177 -7.91 -30.12 7.06
CA ASN A 177 -8.34 -29.64 5.75
C ASN A 177 -7.76 -28.25 5.43
N PRO A 178 -6.85 -28.09 4.46
CA PRO A 178 -6.27 -26.80 4.11
C PRO A 178 -7.13 -25.95 3.15
N LEU A 179 -8.27 -26.46 2.67
CA LEU A 179 -9.14 -25.78 1.71
C LEU A 179 -9.54 -24.35 2.13
N PRO A 180 -9.90 -24.08 3.41
CA PRO A 180 -10.22 -22.72 3.85
C PRO A 180 -9.06 -21.74 3.67
N VAL A 181 -7.81 -22.20 3.84
CA VAL A 181 -6.62 -21.34 3.66
C VAL A 181 -6.41 -20.99 2.19
N TYR A 182 -6.53 -21.98 1.28
CA TYR A 182 -6.45 -21.72 -0.16
C TYR A 182 -7.57 -20.82 -0.67
N LYS A 183 -8.79 -20.98 -0.14
CA LYS A 183 -9.91 -20.10 -0.44
C LYS A 183 -9.60 -18.67 -0.03
N LYS A 184 -9.12 -18.46 1.18
CA LYS A 184 -8.76 -17.13 1.68
C LYS A 184 -7.62 -16.49 0.89
N ALA A 185 -6.62 -17.27 0.48
CA ALA A 185 -5.54 -16.83 -0.38
C ALA A 185 -6.07 -16.31 -1.74
N TYR A 186 -6.98 -17.06 -2.36
CA TYR A 186 -7.65 -16.65 -3.60
C TYR A 186 -8.47 -15.36 -3.42
N GLU A 187 -9.23 -15.23 -2.33
CA GLU A 187 -10.04 -14.04 -2.04
C GLU A 187 -9.18 -12.80 -1.80
N GLN A 188 -8.04 -12.96 -1.17
CA GLN A 188 -7.14 -11.85 -0.82
C GLN A 188 -6.22 -11.44 -1.97
N PHE A 189 -5.87 -12.39 -2.87
CA PHE A 189 -5.00 -12.18 -4.02
C PHE A 189 -5.68 -12.59 -5.34
N PRO A 190 -6.82 -11.98 -5.72
CA PRO A 190 -7.66 -12.46 -6.82
C PRO A 190 -7.00 -12.34 -8.21
N GLY A 191 -5.94 -11.52 -8.34
CA GLY A 191 -5.16 -11.37 -9.57
C GLY A 191 -3.95 -12.28 -9.67
N ASP A 192 -3.64 -13.05 -8.61
CA ASP A 192 -2.50 -13.94 -8.61
C ASP A 192 -2.86 -15.31 -9.17
N ILE A 193 -2.25 -15.67 -10.31
CA ILE A 193 -2.51 -16.93 -11.00
C ILE A 193 -2.20 -18.15 -10.12
N VAL A 194 -1.19 -18.06 -9.24
CA VAL A 194 -0.82 -19.17 -8.35
C VAL A 194 -1.89 -19.36 -7.28
N ALA A 195 -2.48 -18.27 -6.78
CA ALA A 195 -3.61 -18.33 -5.84
C ALA A 195 -4.84 -18.98 -6.48
N VAL A 196 -5.16 -18.62 -7.72
CA VAL A 196 -6.25 -19.23 -8.52
C VAL A 196 -6.02 -20.73 -8.69
N LEU A 197 -4.84 -21.12 -9.18
CA LEU A 197 -4.50 -22.53 -9.44
C LEU A 197 -4.51 -23.37 -8.16
N ASN A 198 -3.93 -22.86 -7.09
CA ASN A 198 -3.87 -23.58 -5.82
C ASN A 198 -5.26 -23.75 -5.20
N TYR A 199 -6.12 -22.74 -5.28
CA TYR A 199 -7.48 -22.88 -4.79
C TYR A 199 -8.30 -23.86 -5.63
N ALA A 200 -8.21 -23.81 -6.97
CA ALA A 200 -8.86 -24.78 -7.84
C ALA A 200 -8.39 -26.21 -7.57
N ASN A 201 -7.08 -26.42 -7.43
CA ASN A 201 -6.53 -27.73 -7.06
C ASN A 201 -6.99 -28.21 -5.66
N ALA A 202 -7.13 -27.28 -4.72
CA ALA A 202 -7.64 -27.61 -3.39
C ALA A 202 -9.13 -27.97 -3.43
N LEU A 203 -9.95 -27.34 -4.27
CA LEU A 203 -11.33 -27.73 -4.51
C LEU A 203 -11.42 -29.15 -5.06
N LEU A 204 -10.59 -29.51 -6.05
CA LEU A 204 -10.56 -30.86 -6.61
C LEU A 204 -10.10 -31.90 -5.59
N LYS A 205 -9.03 -31.62 -4.87
CA LYS A 205 -8.38 -32.57 -3.97
C LYS A 205 -9.13 -32.78 -2.66
N TYR A 206 -9.47 -31.68 -1.98
CA TYR A 206 -10.03 -31.69 -0.62
C TYR A 206 -11.55 -31.47 -0.62
N GLY A 207 -12.06 -30.61 -1.51
CA GLY A 207 -13.48 -30.31 -1.64
C GLY A 207 -14.27 -31.31 -2.46
N LYS A 208 -13.60 -32.06 -3.35
CA LYS A 208 -14.25 -32.90 -4.39
C LYS A 208 -15.25 -32.11 -5.23
N ASP A 209 -14.99 -30.81 -5.40
CA ASP A 209 -15.84 -29.84 -6.08
C ASP A 209 -15.26 -29.49 -7.46
N ALA A 210 -15.63 -30.29 -8.46
CA ALA A 210 -15.19 -30.08 -9.83
C ALA A 210 -15.84 -28.84 -10.48
N ASP A 211 -17.10 -28.55 -10.13
CA ASP A 211 -17.80 -27.37 -10.66
C ASP A 211 -17.22 -26.06 -10.14
N GLY A 212 -16.97 -26.00 -8.83
CA GLY A 212 -16.29 -24.87 -8.20
C GLY A 212 -14.89 -24.66 -8.76
N ALA A 213 -14.13 -25.74 -8.98
CA ALA A 213 -12.79 -25.63 -9.59
C ALA A 213 -12.84 -25.07 -11.00
N LEU A 214 -13.77 -25.53 -11.85
CA LEU A 214 -13.95 -24.98 -13.20
C LEU A 214 -14.33 -23.51 -13.18
N GLN A 215 -15.22 -23.10 -12.28
CA GLN A 215 -15.62 -21.71 -12.13
C GLN A 215 -14.43 -20.81 -11.76
N VAL A 216 -13.59 -21.25 -10.86
CA VAL A 216 -12.37 -20.51 -10.44
C VAL A 216 -11.36 -20.41 -11.59
N LEU A 217 -11.14 -21.51 -12.32
CA LEU A 217 -10.17 -21.56 -13.42
C LEU A 217 -10.61 -20.75 -14.64
N GLU A 218 -11.91 -20.56 -14.87
CA GLU A 218 -12.44 -19.78 -16.00
C GLU A 218 -12.00 -18.31 -15.93
N VAL A 219 -11.75 -17.76 -14.75
CA VAL A 219 -11.27 -16.38 -14.54
C VAL A 219 -9.92 -16.13 -15.23
N VAL A 220 -9.09 -17.16 -15.35
CA VAL A 220 -7.73 -17.12 -15.91
C VAL A 220 -7.54 -18.08 -17.09
N ARG A 221 -8.60 -18.34 -17.82
CA ARG A 221 -8.65 -19.36 -18.89
C ARG A 221 -7.57 -19.23 -19.97
N GLU A 222 -7.10 -18.02 -20.23
CA GLU A 222 -6.06 -17.77 -21.24
C GLU A 222 -4.67 -18.27 -20.82
N ASP A 223 -4.47 -18.58 -19.54
CA ASP A 223 -3.21 -19.11 -19.05
C ASP A 223 -3.16 -20.64 -19.24
N SER A 224 -2.13 -21.11 -19.93
CA SER A 224 -1.99 -22.55 -20.25
C SER A 224 -1.91 -23.46 -19.04
N ARG A 225 -1.51 -22.93 -17.88
CA ARG A 225 -1.42 -23.70 -16.63
C ARG A 225 -2.77 -24.18 -16.10
N VAL A 226 -3.90 -23.62 -16.59
CA VAL A 226 -5.25 -24.07 -16.21
C VAL A 226 -5.67 -25.37 -16.88
N LEU A 227 -5.04 -25.73 -18.00
CA LEU A 227 -5.48 -26.88 -18.83
C LEU A 227 -5.48 -28.20 -18.04
N PHE A 228 -4.44 -28.45 -17.29
CA PHE A 228 -4.33 -29.69 -16.51
C PHE A 228 -5.36 -29.77 -15.35
N PRO A 229 -5.50 -28.80 -14.47
CA PRO A 229 -6.55 -28.82 -13.47
C PRO A 229 -7.97 -28.83 -14.04
N MET A 230 -8.22 -28.16 -15.19
CA MET A 230 -9.52 -28.28 -15.89
C MET A 230 -9.77 -29.68 -16.41
N ALA A 231 -8.76 -30.36 -16.96
CA ALA A 231 -8.88 -31.74 -17.39
C ALA A 231 -9.27 -32.67 -16.22
N ILE A 232 -8.62 -32.52 -15.06
CA ILE A 232 -8.97 -33.28 -13.86
C ILE A 232 -10.43 -33.00 -13.44
N ALA A 233 -10.85 -31.74 -13.49
CA ALA A 233 -12.23 -31.38 -13.14
C ALA A 233 -13.25 -32.05 -14.09
N TYR A 234 -13.00 -32.07 -15.39
CA TYR A 234 -13.87 -32.75 -16.36
C TYR A 234 -13.85 -34.26 -16.21
N ASP A 235 -12.70 -34.87 -15.90
CA ASP A 235 -12.60 -36.30 -15.59
C ASP A 235 -13.44 -36.65 -14.37
N MET A 236 -13.36 -35.88 -13.29
CA MET A 236 -14.18 -36.06 -12.09
C MET A 236 -15.69 -35.94 -12.37
N LYS A 237 -16.08 -35.18 -13.39
CA LYS A 237 -17.48 -35.08 -13.87
C LYS A 237 -17.89 -36.18 -14.86
N GLY A 238 -16.96 -37.06 -15.26
CA GLY A 238 -17.19 -38.09 -16.26
C GLY A 238 -17.21 -37.59 -17.69
N ASP A 239 -16.81 -36.36 -17.98
CA ASP A 239 -16.67 -35.80 -19.32
C ASP A 239 -15.27 -36.08 -19.90
N TRP A 240 -15.00 -37.34 -20.13
CA TRP A 240 -13.66 -37.83 -20.54
C TRP A 240 -13.22 -37.24 -21.90
N ARG A 241 -14.14 -36.89 -22.77
CA ARG A 241 -13.83 -36.29 -24.08
C ARG A 241 -13.22 -34.90 -23.92
N LYS A 242 -13.77 -34.10 -23.00
CA LYS A 242 -13.21 -32.79 -22.72
C LYS A 242 -11.89 -32.89 -21.93
N ALA A 243 -11.80 -33.83 -21.01
CA ALA A 243 -10.58 -34.07 -20.26
C ALA A 243 -9.42 -34.45 -21.21
N GLU A 244 -9.63 -35.42 -22.13
CA GLU A 244 -8.65 -35.85 -23.11
C GLU A 244 -8.18 -34.68 -23.99
N LYS A 245 -9.11 -33.91 -24.57
CA LYS A 245 -8.77 -32.74 -25.39
C LYS A 245 -7.90 -31.71 -24.67
N LEU A 246 -8.21 -31.43 -23.40
CA LEU A 246 -7.43 -30.48 -22.59
C LEU A 246 -6.03 -31.02 -22.27
N LEU A 247 -5.89 -32.33 -22.03
CA LEU A 247 -4.59 -32.97 -21.82
C LEU A 247 -3.74 -32.96 -23.10
N GLU A 248 -4.33 -33.22 -24.26
CA GLU A 248 -3.64 -33.09 -25.54
C GLU A 248 -3.16 -31.66 -25.80
N GLU A 249 -4.00 -30.66 -25.49
CA GLU A 249 -3.63 -29.24 -25.61
C GLU A 249 -2.50 -28.88 -24.64
N ALA A 250 -2.56 -29.37 -23.39
CA ALA A 250 -1.50 -29.16 -22.41
C ALA A 250 -0.17 -29.79 -22.80
N ALA A 251 -0.20 -30.97 -23.45
CA ALA A 251 1.00 -31.66 -23.91
C ALA A 251 1.64 -31.02 -25.15
N ALA A 252 0.88 -30.26 -25.93
CA ALA A 252 1.33 -29.60 -27.14
C ALA A 252 1.98 -28.22 -26.92
N ARG A 253 1.92 -27.71 -25.68
CA ARG A 253 2.48 -26.40 -25.29
C ARG A 253 3.72 -26.58 -24.41
#